data_bacd6008352d4930e2fc109f9b0b8655
#
_entry.id   bacd6008352d4930e2fc109f9b0b8655
#
_cell.length_a   1.000
_cell.length_b   1.000
_cell.length_c   1.000
_cell.angle_alpha   90.00
_cell.angle_beta   90.00
_cell.angle_gamma   90.00
#
_symmetry.space_group_name_H-M   'P 1'
#
loop_
_entity.id
_entity.type
_entity.pdbx_description
1 polymer ?
#
loop_
_entity_poly.entity_id
_entity_poly.type
_entity_poly.pdbx_seq_one_letter_code
_entity_poly.pdbx_strand_id
1 'polypeptide(L)'
;TVNDVITGTVFYGIQLYMHRMSPGSENLPATALVLLNTRSVSKHLSLEDIRKDGAEASWGNQFGFIHVPLPACKCIKKANPIDYVFEAQELIMKKRSSLGVYLTGRFLEMLRRLRGPE
;
A
#
# COMPACT_ATOMS: atom_id res chain seq x y z
N THR A 1 7.43 8.56 -1.65
CA THR A 1 6.84 8.31 -2.98
C THR A 1 5.46 8.97 -3.09
N VAL A 2 4.88 9.04 -4.31
CA VAL A 2 3.51 9.54 -4.52
C VAL A 2 2.50 8.76 -3.67
N ASN A 3 2.70 7.45 -3.57
CA ASN A 3 1.84 6.59 -2.75
C ASN A 3 1.86 6.96 -1.26
N ASP A 4 3.03 7.34 -0.73
CA ASP A 4 3.17 7.78 0.67
C ASP A 4 2.41 9.09 0.92
N VAL A 5 2.49 10.03 -0.03
CA VAL A 5 1.79 11.32 0.04
C VAL A 5 0.28 11.12 0.02
N ILE A 6 -0.22 10.31 -0.92
CA ILE A 6 -1.66 9.99 -1.00
C ILE A 6 -2.12 9.31 0.28
N THR A 7 -1.40 8.30 0.75
CA THR A 7 -1.76 7.55 1.96
C THR A 7 -1.77 8.45 3.19
N GLY A 8 -0.75 9.27 3.39
CA GLY A 8 -0.68 10.20 4.52
C GLY A 8 -1.79 11.25 4.48
N THR A 9 -2.09 11.79 3.30
CA THR A 9 -3.19 12.76 3.12
C THR A 9 -4.55 12.12 3.45
N VAL A 10 -4.79 10.90 2.99
CA VAL A 10 -6.02 10.14 3.28
C VAL A 10 -6.12 9.85 4.79
N PHE A 11 -5.03 9.44 5.43
CA PHE A 11 -5.00 9.19 6.87
C PHE A 11 -5.37 10.44 7.67
N TYR A 12 -4.77 11.58 7.33
CA TYR A 12 -5.10 12.85 7.96
C TYR A 12 -6.57 13.22 7.77
N GLY A 13 -7.10 13.09 6.54
CA GLY A 13 -8.49 13.36 6.23
C GLY A 13 -9.47 12.46 7.00
N ILE A 14 -9.17 11.17 7.12
CA ILE A 14 -9.99 10.23 7.89
C ILE A 14 -10.01 10.62 9.36
N GLN A 15 -8.88 10.95 9.96
CA GLN A 15 -8.84 11.34 11.37
C GLN A 15 -9.56 12.67 11.64
N LEU A 16 -9.43 13.65 10.74
CA LEU A 16 -10.22 14.88 10.81
C LEU A 16 -11.72 14.59 10.77
N TYR A 17 -12.14 13.72 9.86
CA TYR A 17 -13.54 13.32 9.74
C TYR A 17 -14.03 12.62 11.02
N MET A 18 -13.28 11.64 11.50
CA MET A 18 -13.62 10.90 12.73
C MET A 18 -13.76 11.85 13.93
N HIS A 19 -12.81 12.76 14.12
CA HIS A 19 -12.85 13.76 15.19
C HIS A 19 -14.08 14.68 15.08
N ARG A 20 -14.45 15.06 13.86
CA ARG A 20 -15.60 15.95 13.60
C ARG A 20 -16.92 15.26 13.87
N MET A 21 -17.03 13.97 13.52
CA MET A 21 -18.26 13.19 13.70
C MET A 21 -18.46 12.75 15.16
N SER A 22 -17.40 12.38 15.84
CA SER A 22 -17.43 11.94 17.24
C SER A 22 -16.09 12.22 17.90
N PRO A 23 -15.97 13.29 18.73
CA PRO A 23 -14.73 13.59 19.43
C PRO A 23 -14.24 12.39 20.24
N GLY A 24 -12.97 12.03 20.09
CA GLY A 24 -12.37 10.83 20.69
C GLY A 24 -12.32 9.60 19.77
N SER A 25 -13.09 9.57 18.70
CA SER A 25 -13.08 8.45 17.75
C SER A 25 -11.82 8.40 16.88
N GLU A 26 -11.06 9.50 16.78
CA GLU A 26 -9.79 9.57 16.10
C GLU A 26 -8.72 8.62 16.66
N ASN A 27 -8.93 8.10 17.87
CA ASN A 27 -8.06 7.12 18.51
C ASN A 27 -8.50 5.67 18.30
N LEU A 28 -9.62 5.45 17.63
CA LEU A 28 -10.07 4.09 17.32
C LEU A 28 -9.10 3.44 16.32
N PRO A 29 -8.75 2.16 16.55
CA PRO A 29 -7.87 1.45 15.65
C PRO A 29 -8.54 1.29 14.28
N ALA A 30 -7.87 1.78 13.26
CA ALA A 30 -8.28 1.61 11.88
C ALA A 30 -7.09 1.14 11.04
N THR A 31 -7.36 0.42 9.97
CA THR A 31 -6.32 -0.12 9.08
C THR A 31 -6.72 0.17 7.63
N ALA A 32 -5.79 0.71 6.88
CA ALA A 32 -5.93 0.88 5.44
C ALA A 32 -5.28 -0.29 4.69
N LEU A 33 -5.87 -0.65 3.57
CA LEU A 33 -5.30 -1.58 2.61
C LEU A 33 -4.65 -0.77 1.49
N VAL A 34 -3.32 -0.79 1.44
CA VAL A 34 -2.54 -0.02 0.48
C VAL A 34 -2.02 -0.94 -0.62
N LEU A 35 -2.25 -0.56 -1.87
CA LEU A 35 -1.74 -1.26 -3.04
C LEU A 35 -0.26 -0.94 -3.25
N LEU A 36 0.53 -1.98 -3.48
CA LEU A 36 1.91 -1.86 -3.90
C LEU A 36 2.11 -2.52 -5.26
N ASN A 37 2.81 -1.84 -6.15
CA ASN A 37 3.32 -2.45 -7.37
C ASN A 37 4.43 -3.44 -6.99
N THR A 38 4.25 -4.71 -7.32
CA THR A 38 5.22 -5.79 -7.06
C THR A 38 6.07 -6.12 -8.29
N ARG A 39 5.91 -5.38 -9.38
CA ARG A 39 6.74 -5.56 -10.57
C ARG A 39 8.20 -5.29 -10.24
N SER A 40 9.07 -6.16 -10.69
CA SER A 40 10.50 -5.93 -10.68
C SER A 40 10.85 -4.92 -11.79
N VAL A 41 10.84 -3.63 -11.46
CA VAL A 41 11.23 -2.52 -12.37
C VAL A 41 12.76 -2.39 -12.37
N SER A 42 13.49 -3.50 -12.49
CA SER A 42 14.94 -3.48 -12.38
C SER A 42 15.67 -3.18 -13.70
N LYS A 43 14.93 -3.06 -14.81
CA LYS A 43 15.52 -2.70 -16.12
C LYS A 43 14.56 -1.81 -16.89
N HIS A 44 15.11 -0.76 -17.51
CA HIS A 44 14.43 -0.09 -18.62
C HIS A 44 14.32 -1.11 -19.76
N LEU A 45 13.16 -1.74 -19.86
CA LEU A 45 12.88 -2.65 -20.95
C LEU A 45 12.74 -1.81 -22.23
N SER A 46 13.53 -2.13 -23.24
CA SER A 46 13.34 -1.57 -24.56
C SER A 46 12.04 -2.08 -25.16
N LEU A 47 11.49 -1.39 -26.17
CA LEU A 47 10.32 -1.87 -26.91
C LEU A 47 10.56 -3.24 -27.55
N GLU A 48 11.80 -3.55 -27.88
CA GLU A 48 12.20 -4.85 -28.43
C GLU A 48 12.18 -5.96 -27.37
N ASP A 49 12.58 -5.65 -26.13
CA ASP A 49 12.51 -6.61 -25.01
C ASP A 49 11.07 -6.94 -24.61
N ILE A 50 10.16 -5.99 -24.78
CA ILE A 50 8.73 -6.17 -24.49
C ILE A 50 8.04 -7.05 -25.55
N ARG A 51 8.55 -7.07 -26.78
CA ARG A 51 8.00 -7.85 -27.91
C ARG A 51 8.50 -9.29 -27.99
N LYS A 52 9.51 -9.66 -27.20
CA LYS A 52 10.05 -11.03 -27.19
C LYS A 52 9.03 -12.01 -26.63
N ASP A 53 8.93 -13.17 -27.26
CA ASP A 53 8.16 -14.29 -26.70
C ASP A 53 8.70 -14.65 -25.32
N GLY A 54 7.81 -14.72 -24.33
CA GLY A 54 8.19 -14.91 -22.91
C GLY A 54 8.27 -13.62 -22.09
N ALA A 55 8.01 -12.44 -22.67
CA ALA A 55 7.92 -11.16 -21.94
C ALA A 55 6.67 -11.04 -21.05
N GLU A 56 5.93 -12.12 -20.83
CA GLU A 56 4.71 -12.16 -20.01
C GLU A 56 4.92 -11.60 -18.59
N ALA A 57 6.14 -11.67 -18.06
CA ALA A 57 6.47 -11.09 -16.76
C ALA A 57 6.34 -9.55 -16.70
N SER A 58 6.31 -8.87 -17.84
CA SER A 58 6.21 -7.41 -17.94
C SER A 58 4.78 -6.90 -18.08
N TRP A 59 3.84 -7.77 -18.43
CA TRP A 59 2.44 -7.44 -18.67
C TRP A 59 1.53 -7.94 -17.55
N GLY A 60 0.33 -7.38 -17.48
CA GLY A 60 -0.67 -7.78 -16.51
C GLY A 60 -0.63 -7.00 -15.20
N ASN A 61 -1.53 -7.32 -14.30
CA ASN A 61 -1.67 -6.69 -13.00
C ASN A 61 -0.78 -7.40 -11.97
N GLN A 62 0.38 -6.81 -11.66
CA GLN A 62 1.28 -7.30 -10.61
C GLN A 62 1.24 -6.33 -9.45
N PHE A 63 0.39 -6.62 -8.48
CA PHE A 63 0.27 -5.83 -7.26
C PHE A 63 0.12 -6.73 -6.03
N GLY A 64 0.53 -6.21 -4.90
CA GLY A 64 0.28 -6.79 -3.58
C GLY A 64 -0.42 -5.79 -2.69
N PHE A 65 -1.03 -6.27 -1.63
CA PHE A 65 -1.66 -5.44 -0.62
C PHE A 65 -0.84 -5.45 0.65
N ILE A 66 -0.73 -4.29 1.28
CA ILE A 66 -0.20 -4.18 2.64
C ILE A 66 -1.25 -3.55 3.55
N HIS A 67 -1.33 -4.08 4.76
CA HIS A 67 -2.15 -3.51 5.82
C HIS A 67 -1.34 -2.46 6.57
N VAL A 68 -1.76 -1.21 6.46
CA VAL A 68 -1.11 -0.08 7.13
C VAL A 68 -2.05 0.44 8.21
N PRO A 69 -1.68 0.32 9.50
CA PRO A 69 -2.50 0.86 10.57
C PRO A 69 -2.56 2.39 10.47
N LEU A 70 -3.72 2.95 10.75
CA LEU A 70 -3.86 4.39 10.88
C LEU A 70 -3.06 4.85 12.11
N PRO A 71 -2.20 5.87 11.98
CA PRO A 71 -1.47 6.42 13.11
C PRO A 71 -2.42 6.95 14.17
N ALA A 72 -2.13 6.71 15.45
CA ALA A 72 -2.92 7.29 16.54
C ALA A 72 -2.65 8.79 16.63
N CYS A 73 -3.69 9.60 16.56
CA CYS A 73 -3.56 11.05 16.70
C CYS A 73 -3.60 11.47 18.16
N LYS A 74 -2.49 12.04 18.65
CA LYS A 74 -2.45 12.57 20.04
C LYS A 74 -3.25 13.87 20.19
N CYS A 75 -3.34 14.70 19.15
CA CYS A 75 -4.10 15.95 19.16
C CYS A 75 -4.33 16.45 17.72
N ILE A 76 -5.49 16.17 17.16
CA ILE A 76 -5.84 16.54 15.78
C ILE A 76 -5.76 18.05 15.52
N LYS A 77 -6.06 18.88 16.53
CA LYS A 77 -6.03 20.36 16.38
C LYS A 77 -4.62 20.92 16.17
N LYS A 78 -3.58 20.18 16.54
CA LYS A 78 -2.17 20.55 16.37
C LYS A 78 -1.45 19.65 15.35
N ALA A 79 -2.17 18.75 14.72
CA ALA A 79 -1.60 17.79 13.80
C ALA A 79 -1.19 18.50 12.49
N ASN A 80 0.06 18.24 12.07
CA ASN A 80 0.56 18.72 10.78
C ASN A 80 0.31 17.62 9.73
N PRO A 81 -0.35 17.93 8.59
CA PRO A 81 -0.57 16.95 7.52
C PRO A 81 0.71 16.27 7.03
N ILE A 82 1.84 16.98 7.07
CA ILE A 82 3.13 16.46 6.62
C ILE A 82 3.63 15.33 7.53
N ASP A 83 3.35 15.39 8.83
CA ASP A 83 3.75 14.34 9.76
C ASP A 83 3.08 13.01 9.41
N TYR A 84 1.83 13.06 8.96
CA TYR A 84 1.12 11.87 8.45
C TYR A 84 1.74 11.28 7.20
N VAL A 85 2.29 12.12 6.33
CA VAL A 85 3.00 11.65 5.13
C VAL A 85 4.29 10.92 5.52
N PHE A 86 5.06 11.47 6.45
CA PHE A 86 6.27 10.81 6.94
C PHE A 86 5.98 9.51 7.67
N GLU A 87 4.96 9.49 8.51
CA GLU A 87 4.54 8.31 9.25
C GLU A 87 4.00 7.22 8.32
N ALA A 88 3.21 7.59 7.32
CA ALA A 88 2.75 6.68 6.27
C ALA A 88 3.94 6.11 5.48
N GLN A 89 4.93 6.94 5.13
CA GLN A 89 6.15 6.50 4.45
C GLN A 89 6.91 5.46 5.27
N GLU A 90 7.12 5.72 6.55
CA GLU A 90 7.84 4.81 7.45
C GLU A 90 7.12 3.47 7.58
N LEU A 91 5.79 3.50 7.79
CA LEU A 91 4.96 2.32 7.90
C LEU A 91 4.94 1.49 6.61
N ILE A 92 4.82 2.15 5.46
CA ILE A 92 4.85 1.49 4.14
C ILE A 92 6.21 0.87 3.90
N MET A 93 7.31 1.58 4.16
CA MET A 93 8.67 1.06 4.00
C MET A 93 8.91 -0.17 4.88
N LYS A 94 8.53 -0.11 6.15
CA LYS A 94 8.64 -1.22 7.10
C LYS A 94 7.83 -2.45 6.66
N LYS A 95 6.63 -2.23 6.16
CA LYS A 95 5.77 -3.32 5.67
C LYS A 95 6.25 -3.88 4.34
N ARG A 96 6.73 -3.03 3.43
CA ARG A 96 7.26 -3.43 2.13
C ARG A 96 8.52 -4.30 2.25
N SER A 97 9.38 -4.02 3.22
CA SER A 97 10.59 -4.82 3.50
C SER A 97 10.27 -6.16 4.16
N SER A 98 9.04 -6.38 4.62
CA SER A 98 8.65 -7.66 5.22
C SER A 98 8.39 -8.72 4.14
N LEU A 99 8.87 -9.94 4.38
CA LEU A 99 8.63 -11.10 3.51
C LEU A 99 7.14 -11.43 3.33
N GLY A 100 6.27 -10.91 4.20
CA GLY A 100 4.82 -11.14 4.16
C GLY A 100 4.15 -10.72 2.85
N VAL A 101 4.60 -9.65 2.21
CA VAL A 101 4.04 -9.15 0.94
C VAL A 101 4.30 -10.17 -0.19
N TYR A 102 5.53 -10.71 -0.24
CA TYR A 102 5.91 -11.69 -1.26
C TYR A 102 5.23 -13.05 -1.01
N LEU A 103 5.11 -13.46 0.25
CA LEU A 103 4.42 -14.69 0.63
C LEU A 103 2.94 -14.63 0.30
N THR A 104 2.28 -13.50 0.55
CA THR A 104 0.85 -13.32 0.24
C THR A 104 0.61 -13.38 -1.27
N GLY A 105 1.46 -12.74 -2.07
CA GLY A 105 1.37 -12.79 -3.53
C GLY A 105 1.54 -14.21 -4.08
N ARG A 106 2.57 -14.93 -3.62
CA ARG A 106 2.82 -16.33 -4.02
C ARG A 106 1.72 -17.29 -3.55
N PHE A 107 1.18 -17.06 -2.36
CA PHE A 107 0.09 -17.87 -1.82
C PHE A 107 -1.20 -17.68 -2.63
N LEU A 108 -1.54 -16.44 -2.98
CA LEU A 108 -2.69 -16.15 -3.85
C LEU A 108 -2.52 -16.77 -5.25
N GLU A 109 -1.31 -16.70 -5.81
CA GLU A 109 -1.02 -17.32 -7.11
C GLU A 109 -1.13 -18.86 -7.03
N MET A 110 -0.65 -19.46 -5.95
CA MET A 110 -0.79 -20.90 -5.70
C MET A 110 -2.27 -21.31 -5.55
N LEU A 111 -3.06 -20.54 -4.81
CA LEU A 111 -4.51 -20.78 -4.68
C LEU A 111 -5.23 -20.67 -6.02
N ARG A 112 -4.86 -19.69 -6.86
CA ARG A 112 -5.42 -19.53 -8.21
C ARG A 112 -5.09 -20.72 -9.10
N ARG A 113 -3.88 -21.27 -9.00
CA ARG A 113 -3.48 -22.48 -9.75
C ARG A 113 -4.21 -23.74 -9.28
N LEU A 114 -4.54 -23.83 -7.99
CA LEU A 114 -5.24 -24.99 -7.41
C LEU A 114 -6.76 -24.95 -7.67
N ARG A 115 -7.37 -23.75 -7.70
CA ARG A 115 -8.82 -23.59 -7.93
C ARG A 115 -9.22 -23.48 -9.40
N GLY A 116 -8.26 -23.28 -10.30
CA GLY A 116 -8.54 -23.01 -11.71
C GLY A 116 -9.05 -21.58 -11.95
N PRO A 117 -9.07 -21.13 -13.21
CA PRO A 117 -9.70 -19.88 -13.57
C PRO A 117 -11.23 -20.10 -13.56
N GLU A 118 -11.92 -19.53 -12.58
CA GLU A 118 -13.35 -19.26 -12.68
C GLU A 118 -13.55 -17.90 -13.31
#